data_3faae1e96f75f546a04c5d6e23453828
#
_entry.id   3faae1e96f75f546a04c5d6e23453828
#
_cell.length_a   1.000
_cell.length_b   1.000
_cell.length_c   1.000
_cell.angle_alpha   90.00
_cell.angle_beta   90.00
_cell.angle_gamma   90.00
#
_symmetry.space_group_name_H-M   'P 1'
#
loop_
_entity.id
_entity.type
_entity.pdbx_description
1 polymer ?
#
loop_
_entity_poly.entity_id
_entity_poly.type
_entity_poly.pdbx_seq_one_letter_code
_entity_poly.pdbx_strand_id
1 'polypeptide(L)'
;MAEGKIFLKENRDRIEKKYREQMMGLPQVFAEIDKKLAECTDEVALACKYLYAFMPYSDIGNYAFEVFLDYAENGVYLWKENSGVAELPEEIFLNYVLFHRVNEEEIAPCRTFFRREIGERTGGMSFREAALEVNYWCAQEATYHCTDDRTLSALAVYRRGNGRCGEESVFTVNALRSVGVPARQVYAPKWSHCDDNHAWVEIWCDGSWYFLGACEPEEILNKGWFTNASSRAMMVHSRVFDTMIPEGEVIGKDGMVTMLNELKRYALTKEITVSVKDSHGKPAEGAEVSFEVLNYSEYAPIAELKTDSLGKVSLTTGLGSIHISARMYADGEWLHAENSMDTKTEDCCEICLMPVGKENGIFYEEWAENDMIAPHDAPVNKDMPTPEQKERGSRRLAEANAYREQKVRNLSNPECRKFLEKETGDSSMRKKLLEVLTEKDRTDCISQVLEEHLKFALPYEKNMDADIFVPYVLNPRVDDEVLQKYRKAILEQLSEEEKNMLQKEPAKIWKWIEDKIISSPEKERSSVITTPSGCLKTGTGSLLSKKILFVAMARTLGIPARLNPHDRSMEYMKNGKFIPVSAETEKTASILLKASEDTQWKYFQN
;
A
#
# COMPACT_ATOMS: atom_id res chain seq x y z
N MET A 1 -37.20 3.41 -6.45
CA MET A 1 -36.86 2.38 -5.42
C MET A 1 -36.86 1.05 -6.12
N ALA A 2 -35.76 0.32 -6.08
CA ALA A 2 -35.69 -1.05 -6.60
C ALA A 2 -36.55 -1.94 -5.69
N GLU A 3 -37.84 -2.04 -5.97
CA GLU A 3 -38.75 -2.90 -5.24
C GLU A 3 -38.34 -4.37 -5.47
N GLY A 4 -37.81 -5.02 -4.44
CA GLY A 4 -37.70 -6.47 -4.35
C GLY A 4 -36.31 -7.08 -4.23
N LYS A 5 -35.21 -6.34 -4.42
CA LYS A 5 -33.86 -6.91 -4.27
C LYS A 5 -33.42 -6.82 -2.80
N ILE A 6 -33.12 -7.97 -2.17
CA ILE A 6 -32.61 -8.02 -0.80
C ILE A 6 -31.13 -7.66 -0.82
N PHE A 7 -30.69 -6.75 0.05
CA PHE A 7 -29.30 -6.30 0.16
C PHE A 7 -28.36 -7.48 0.44
N LEU A 8 -27.37 -7.68 -0.42
CA LEU A 8 -26.33 -8.71 -0.37
C LEU A 8 -26.86 -10.14 -0.13
N LYS A 9 -27.97 -10.51 -0.75
CA LYS A 9 -28.65 -11.80 -0.54
C LYS A 9 -27.73 -13.00 -0.86
N GLU A 10 -26.99 -12.93 -1.95
CA GLU A 10 -26.15 -14.03 -2.46
C GLU A 10 -24.88 -14.22 -1.64
N ASN A 11 -24.40 -13.18 -0.98
CA ASN A 11 -23.15 -13.19 -0.22
C ASN A 11 -23.33 -13.21 1.31
N ARG A 12 -24.55 -13.14 1.83
CA ARG A 12 -24.81 -13.04 3.27
C ARG A 12 -24.14 -14.15 4.08
N ASP A 13 -24.35 -15.41 3.70
CA ASP A 13 -23.79 -16.55 4.44
C ASP A 13 -22.27 -16.59 4.39
N ARG A 14 -21.67 -16.23 3.26
CA ARG A 14 -20.22 -16.11 3.07
C ARG A 14 -19.63 -15.02 3.98
N ILE A 15 -20.27 -13.85 4.01
CA ILE A 15 -19.85 -12.72 4.85
C ILE A 15 -19.93 -13.11 6.34
N GLU A 16 -21.06 -13.68 6.79
CA GLU A 16 -21.25 -14.10 8.19
C GLU A 16 -20.25 -15.18 8.61
N LYS A 17 -19.94 -16.13 7.72
CA LYS A 17 -18.94 -17.16 7.98
C LYS A 17 -17.56 -16.53 8.13
N LYS A 18 -17.16 -15.68 7.19
CA LYS A 18 -15.83 -15.06 7.19
C LYS A 18 -15.64 -14.09 8.35
N TYR A 19 -16.68 -13.32 8.71
CA TYR A 19 -16.69 -12.47 9.89
C TYR A 19 -16.42 -13.28 11.18
N ARG A 20 -17.07 -14.45 11.34
CA ARG A 20 -16.83 -15.33 12.49
C ARG A 20 -15.40 -15.89 12.50
N GLU A 21 -14.83 -16.22 11.35
CA GLU A 21 -13.43 -16.66 11.26
C GLU A 21 -12.45 -15.57 11.73
N GLN A 22 -12.69 -14.31 11.37
CA GLN A 22 -11.89 -13.17 11.85
C GLN A 22 -12.08 -12.96 13.36
N MET A 23 -13.32 -13.03 13.83
CA MET A 23 -13.67 -12.90 15.26
C MET A 23 -12.94 -13.93 16.14
N MET A 24 -12.78 -15.18 15.67
CA MET A 24 -12.05 -16.20 16.41
C MET A 24 -10.58 -15.83 16.64
N GLY A 25 -9.97 -15.10 15.74
CA GLY A 25 -8.59 -14.61 15.87
C GLY A 25 -8.44 -13.44 16.85
N LEU A 26 -9.47 -12.58 16.98
CA LEU A 26 -9.44 -11.35 17.78
C LEU A 26 -10.70 -11.19 18.66
N PRO A 27 -11.03 -12.15 19.53
CA PRO A 27 -12.35 -12.22 20.18
C PRO A 27 -12.68 -10.99 21.04
N GLN A 28 -11.72 -10.41 21.74
CA GLN A 28 -11.94 -9.24 22.59
C GLN A 28 -12.24 -7.99 21.75
N VAL A 29 -11.53 -7.80 20.63
CA VAL A 29 -11.75 -6.66 19.72
C VAL A 29 -13.12 -6.77 19.07
N PHE A 30 -13.48 -7.96 18.60
CA PHE A 30 -14.78 -8.19 17.95
C PHE A 30 -15.96 -8.10 18.92
N ALA A 31 -15.79 -8.39 20.21
CA ALA A 31 -16.83 -8.16 21.21
C ALA A 31 -17.24 -6.68 21.33
N GLU A 32 -16.29 -5.74 21.15
CA GLU A 32 -16.62 -4.31 21.11
C GLU A 32 -17.24 -3.90 19.76
N ILE A 33 -16.79 -4.49 18.67
CA ILE A 33 -17.37 -4.28 17.33
C ILE A 33 -18.83 -4.75 17.31
N ASP A 34 -19.13 -5.92 17.85
CA ASP A 34 -20.50 -6.49 17.89
C ASP A 34 -21.47 -5.60 18.68
N LYS A 35 -21.01 -4.94 19.76
CA LYS A 35 -21.85 -3.96 20.48
C LYS A 35 -22.25 -2.79 19.59
N LYS A 36 -21.32 -2.27 18.80
CA LYS A 36 -21.57 -1.16 17.87
C LYS A 36 -22.44 -1.60 16.68
N LEU A 37 -22.23 -2.81 16.17
CA LEU A 37 -23.06 -3.37 15.10
C LEU A 37 -24.53 -3.51 15.53
N ALA A 38 -24.79 -3.80 16.80
CA ALA A 38 -26.15 -3.90 17.34
C ALA A 38 -26.91 -2.55 17.36
N GLU A 39 -26.21 -1.42 17.19
CA GLU A 39 -26.78 -0.07 17.08
C GLU A 39 -27.10 0.33 15.63
N CYS A 40 -26.62 -0.47 14.64
CA CYS A 40 -26.80 -0.23 13.22
C CYS A 40 -28.09 -0.87 12.68
N THR A 41 -28.56 -0.40 11.52
CA THR A 41 -29.59 -1.15 10.75
C THR A 41 -28.99 -2.47 10.22
N ASP A 42 -29.86 -3.44 9.91
CA ASP A 42 -29.41 -4.76 9.43
C ASP A 42 -28.52 -4.69 8.20
N GLU A 43 -28.82 -3.79 7.26
CA GLU A 43 -28.02 -3.63 6.04
C GLU A 43 -26.65 -2.97 6.34
N VAL A 44 -26.62 -1.95 7.19
CA VAL A 44 -25.38 -1.29 7.60
C VAL A 44 -24.51 -2.26 8.40
N ALA A 45 -25.11 -3.03 9.32
CA ALA A 45 -24.41 -4.06 10.07
C ALA A 45 -23.80 -5.13 9.14
N LEU A 46 -24.55 -5.59 8.13
CA LEU A 46 -24.05 -6.56 7.14
C LEU A 46 -22.91 -5.97 6.28
N ALA A 47 -23.02 -4.71 5.87
CA ALA A 47 -21.96 -4.00 5.15
C ALA A 47 -20.70 -3.86 6.01
N CYS A 48 -20.84 -3.46 7.29
CA CYS A 48 -19.71 -3.44 8.23
C CYS A 48 -19.09 -4.82 8.40
N LYS A 49 -19.90 -5.88 8.58
CA LYS A 49 -19.39 -7.25 8.68
C LYS A 49 -18.58 -7.67 7.44
N TYR A 50 -19.01 -7.27 6.25
CA TYR A 50 -18.21 -7.48 5.04
C TYR A 50 -16.84 -6.81 5.15
N LEU A 51 -16.77 -5.54 5.52
CA LEU A 51 -15.51 -4.83 5.68
C LEU A 51 -14.59 -5.56 6.68
N TYR A 52 -15.11 -5.87 7.89
CA TYR A 52 -14.34 -6.56 8.92
C TYR A 52 -13.97 -8.01 8.58
N ALA A 53 -14.73 -8.69 7.71
CA ALA A 53 -14.43 -10.04 7.25
C ALA A 53 -13.20 -10.11 6.34
N PHE A 54 -12.95 -9.04 5.57
CA PHE A 54 -11.95 -9.03 4.51
C PHE A 54 -10.84 -7.98 4.69
N MET A 55 -10.86 -7.20 5.77
CA MET A 55 -9.77 -6.27 6.06
C MET A 55 -8.60 -6.95 6.80
N PRO A 56 -7.36 -6.46 6.62
CA PRO A 56 -6.20 -6.90 7.39
C PRO A 56 -6.35 -6.62 8.89
N TYR A 57 -5.68 -7.39 9.73
CA TYR A 57 -5.64 -7.15 11.18
C TYR A 57 -5.04 -5.78 11.54
N SER A 58 -4.11 -5.28 10.72
CA SER A 58 -3.59 -3.92 10.81
C SER A 58 -4.71 -2.88 10.75
N ASP A 59 -5.69 -3.02 9.85
CA ASP A 59 -6.82 -2.09 9.76
C ASP A 59 -7.71 -2.16 11.01
N ILE A 60 -8.00 -3.37 11.49
CA ILE A 60 -8.78 -3.58 12.73
C ILE A 60 -8.07 -2.95 13.93
N GLY A 61 -6.75 -3.01 13.96
CA GLY A 61 -5.92 -2.42 15.02
C GLY A 61 -5.85 -0.91 14.93
N ASN A 62 -5.57 -0.39 13.74
CA ASN A 62 -5.21 1.02 13.52
C ASN A 62 -6.40 1.97 13.58
N TYR A 63 -7.60 1.53 13.22
CA TYR A 63 -8.73 2.44 13.03
C TYR A 63 -9.89 2.16 13.96
N ALA A 64 -10.67 3.20 14.24
CA ALA A 64 -11.90 3.10 15.01
C ALA A 64 -13.06 2.60 14.13
N PHE A 65 -14.08 2.00 14.74
CA PHE A 65 -15.27 1.49 14.05
C PHE A 65 -15.95 2.55 13.18
N GLU A 66 -16.03 3.77 13.65
CA GLU A 66 -16.66 4.92 12.98
C GLU A 66 -16.06 5.23 11.61
N VAL A 67 -14.78 4.90 11.42
CA VAL A 67 -14.12 5.05 10.12
C VAL A 67 -14.78 4.12 9.09
N PHE A 68 -14.94 2.84 9.43
CA PHE A 68 -15.55 1.85 8.55
C PHE A 68 -17.06 2.00 8.44
N LEU A 69 -17.71 2.54 9.47
CA LEU A 69 -19.13 2.87 9.44
C LEU A 69 -19.45 3.87 8.32
N ASP A 70 -18.62 4.90 8.09
CA ASP A 70 -18.79 5.85 6.98
C ASP A 70 -18.84 5.14 5.61
N TYR A 71 -17.97 4.15 5.40
CA TYR A 71 -17.95 3.35 4.16
C TYR A 71 -19.22 2.49 4.03
N ALA A 72 -19.64 1.84 5.11
CA ALA A 72 -20.82 0.99 5.14
C ALA A 72 -22.10 1.79 4.92
N GLU A 73 -22.30 2.90 5.63
CA GLU A 73 -23.44 3.78 5.49
C GLU A 73 -23.55 4.37 4.08
N ASN A 74 -22.43 4.82 3.51
CA ASN A 74 -22.40 5.32 2.15
C ASN A 74 -22.76 4.22 1.13
N GLY A 75 -22.22 3.01 1.29
CA GLY A 75 -22.52 1.87 0.43
C GLY A 75 -24.01 1.50 0.46
N VAL A 76 -24.59 1.39 1.66
CA VAL A 76 -26.03 1.12 1.82
C VAL A 76 -26.89 2.24 1.26
N TYR A 77 -26.52 3.50 1.47
CA TYR A 77 -27.20 4.65 0.87
C TYR A 77 -27.22 4.55 -0.66
N LEU A 78 -26.08 4.31 -1.29
CA LEU A 78 -25.96 4.18 -2.74
C LEU A 78 -26.79 3.01 -3.27
N TRP A 79 -26.78 1.87 -2.59
CA TRP A 79 -27.62 0.72 -2.96
C TRP A 79 -29.11 1.07 -2.96
N LYS A 80 -29.58 1.88 -2.00
CA LYS A 80 -30.99 2.25 -1.87
C LYS A 80 -31.41 3.35 -2.85
N GLU A 81 -30.55 4.33 -3.06
CA GLU A 81 -30.91 5.58 -3.76
C GLU A 81 -30.45 5.62 -5.23
N ASN A 82 -29.54 4.72 -5.64
CA ASN A 82 -29.02 4.66 -7.01
C ASN A 82 -29.36 3.32 -7.65
N SER A 83 -30.32 3.32 -8.59
CA SER A 83 -30.76 2.10 -9.27
C SER A 83 -29.63 1.39 -10.03
N GLY A 84 -28.71 2.15 -10.66
CA GLY A 84 -27.54 1.58 -11.33
C GLY A 84 -26.63 0.81 -10.37
N VAL A 85 -26.45 1.31 -9.14
CA VAL A 85 -25.69 0.59 -8.09
C VAL A 85 -26.42 -0.66 -7.61
N ALA A 86 -27.75 -0.57 -7.45
CA ALA A 86 -28.56 -1.72 -7.02
C ALA A 86 -28.59 -2.86 -8.08
N GLU A 87 -28.34 -2.54 -9.36
CA GLU A 87 -28.30 -3.51 -10.47
C GLU A 87 -26.93 -4.14 -10.67
N LEU A 88 -25.88 -3.63 -10.03
CA LEU A 88 -24.53 -4.21 -10.11
C LEU A 88 -24.50 -5.69 -9.67
N PRO A 89 -23.64 -6.53 -10.27
CA PRO A 89 -23.25 -7.79 -9.67
C PRO A 89 -22.73 -7.56 -8.24
N GLU A 90 -23.11 -8.42 -7.28
CA GLU A 90 -22.75 -8.21 -5.88
C GLU A 90 -21.22 -8.17 -5.66
N GLU A 91 -20.46 -8.97 -6.40
CA GLU A 91 -18.99 -8.95 -6.34
C GLU A 91 -18.39 -7.61 -6.81
N ILE A 92 -18.98 -6.97 -7.81
CA ILE A 92 -18.55 -5.65 -8.29
C ILE A 92 -18.88 -4.59 -7.25
N PHE A 93 -20.09 -4.63 -6.68
CA PHE A 93 -20.48 -3.72 -5.61
C PHE A 93 -19.58 -3.89 -4.38
N LEU A 94 -19.40 -5.11 -3.91
CA LEU A 94 -18.63 -5.42 -2.71
C LEU A 94 -17.16 -4.95 -2.84
N ASN A 95 -16.47 -5.37 -3.89
CA ASN A 95 -15.04 -5.10 -4.05
C ASN A 95 -14.72 -3.68 -4.51
N TYR A 96 -15.59 -3.06 -5.32
CA TYR A 96 -15.24 -1.86 -6.09
C TYR A 96 -16.13 -0.64 -5.82
N VAL A 97 -17.15 -0.77 -4.94
CA VAL A 97 -17.94 0.34 -4.40
C VAL A 97 -17.85 0.38 -2.89
N LEU A 98 -18.17 -0.74 -2.21
CA LEU A 98 -18.29 -0.79 -0.75
C LEU A 98 -16.92 -0.83 -0.05
N PHE A 99 -15.98 -1.68 -0.52
CA PHE A 99 -14.72 -1.94 0.17
C PHE A 99 -13.91 -0.66 0.40
N HIS A 100 -13.34 -0.52 1.60
CA HIS A 100 -12.70 0.71 2.04
C HIS A 100 -11.31 0.92 1.42
N ARG A 101 -10.52 -0.16 1.30
CA ARG A 101 -9.11 -0.08 0.88
C ARG A 101 -8.95 -0.11 -0.64
N VAL A 102 -7.99 0.61 -1.12
CA VAL A 102 -7.58 0.67 -2.53
C VAL A 102 -6.19 0.04 -2.69
N ASN A 103 -5.24 0.44 -1.83
CA ASN A 103 -3.85 -0.02 -1.83
C ASN A 103 -3.33 -0.15 -0.37
N GLU A 104 -2.17 0.43 -0.03
CA GLU A 104 -1.57 0.51 1.32
C GLU A 104 -1.84 1.85 2.02
N GLU A 105 -2.69 2.68 1.48
CA GLU A 105 -3.00 4.01 2.00
C GLU A 105 -3.47 4.02 3.45
N GLU A 106 -3.29 5.15 4.12
CA GLU A 106 -3.99 5.44 5.36
C GLU A 106 -5.50 5.56 5.11
N ILE A 107 -6.30 5.10 6.06
CA ILE A 107 -7.77 5.11 5.92
C ILE A 107 -8.37 6.25 6.73
N ALA A 108 -9.27 7.00 6.10
CA ALA A 108 -10.03 8.07 6.74
C ALA A 108 -11.52 8.00 6.31
N PRO A 109 -12.47 8.45 7.14
CA PRO A 109 -13.88 8.50 6.78
C PRO A 109 -14.10 9.59 5.71
N CYS A 110 -14.17 9.20 4.45
CA CYS A 110 -14.19 10.13 3.32
C CYS A 110 -15.38 9.96 2.39
N ARG A 111 -16.10 8.81 2.44
CA ARG A 111 -17.12 8.48 1.44
C ARG A 111 -18.34 9.39 1.52
N THR A 112 -18.89 9.60 2.70
CA THR A 112 -20.02 10.52 2.91
C THR A 112 -19.63 11.96 2.60
N PHE A 113 -18.40 12.37 2.95
CA PHE A 113 -17.89 13.69 2.62
C PHE A 113 -17.81 13.88 1.11
N PHE A 114 -17.11 13.02 0.37
CA PHE A 114 -16.99 13.16 -1.09
C PHE A 114 -18.33 13.06 -1.80
N ARG A 115 -19.23 12.18 -1.37
CA ARG A 115 -20.59 12.11 -1.93
C ARG A 115 -21.33 13.45 -1.83
N ARG A 116 -21.19 14.19 -0.73
CA ARG A 116 -21.80 15.51 -0.56
C ARG A 116 -21.18 16.56 -1.49
N GLU A 117 -19.85 16.51 -1.67
CA GLU A 117 -19.14 17.44 -2.55
C GLU A 117 -19.42 17.20 -4.05
N ILE A 118 -19.62 15.95 -4.45
CA ILE A 118 -19.67 15.55 -5.86
C ILE A 118 -21.09 15.20 -6.33
N GLY A 119 -21.97 14.77 -5.43
CA GLY A 119 -23.25 14.16 -5.76
C GLY A 119 -24.17 15.01 -6.62
N GLU A 120 -24.22 16.33 -6.40
CA GLU A 120 -25.00 17.23 -7.24
C GLU A 120 -24.47 17.33 -8.67
N ARG A 121 -23.15 17.19 -8.86
CA ARG A 121 -22.51 17.26 -10.18
C ARG A 121 -22.76 15.99 -11.01
N THR A 122 -22.95 14.85 -10.36
CA THR A 122 -23.07 13.53 -11.01
C THR A 122 -24.50 12.98 -11.03
N GLY A 123 -25.45 13.71 -10.45
CA GLY A 123 -26.84 13.27 -10.36
C GLY A 123 -27.46 12.99 -11.72
N GLY A 124 -28.00 11.78 -11.92
CA GLY A 124 -28.64 11.34 -13.17
C GLY A 124 -27.68 10.92 -14.30
N MET A 125 -26.37 10.99 -14.09
CA MET A 125 -25.36 10.55 -15.05
C MET A 125 -25.22 9.01 -15.05
N SER A 126 -24.87 8.44 -16.20
CA SER A 126 -24.37 7.08 -16.30
C SER A 126 -23.01 6.95 -15.59
N PHE A 127 -22.57 5.71 -15.25
CA PHE A 127 -21.25 5.51 -14.63
C PHE A 127 -20.11 6.07 -15.47
N ARG A 128 -20.20 5.99 -16.79
CA ARG A 128 -19.24 6.56 -17.75
C ARG A 128 -19.15 8.08 -17.63
N GLU A 129 -20.27 8.75 -17.69
CA GLU A 129 -20.34 10.22 -17.59
C GLU A 129 -19.90 10.69 -16.21
N ALA A 130 -20.39 10.05 -15.15
CA ALA A 130 -20.01 10.35 -13.78
C ALA A 130 -18.50 10.18 -13.55
N ALA A 131 -17.88 9.14 -14.13
CA ALA A 131 -16.44 8.92 -13.99
C ALA A 131 -15.61 10.06 -14.60
N LEU A 132 -15.98 10.52 -15.79
CA LEU A 132 -15.31 11.65 -16.43
C LEU A 132 -15.49 12.95 -15.62
N GLU A 133 -16.70 13.20 -15.11
CA GLU A 133 -17.01 14.39 -14.31
C GLU A 133 -16.27 14.37 -12.96
N VAL A 134 -16.24 13.23 -12.27
CA VAL A 134 -15.49 13.06 -11.02
C VAL A 134 -14.00 13.29 -11.23
N ASN A 135 -13.44 12.83 -12.35
CA ASN A 135 -12.00 13.03 -12.61
C ASN A 135 -11.67 14.52 -12.84
N TYR A 136 -12.55 15.29 -13.48
CA TYR A 136 -12.40 16.75 -13.54
C TYR A 136 -12.48 17.40 -12.16
N TRP A 137 -13.39 16.93 -11.29
CA TRP A 137 -13.41 17.40 -9.91
C TRP A 137 -12.11 17.04 -9.17
N CYS A 138 -11.62 15.81 -9.34
CA CYS A 138 -10.34 15.41 -8.73
C CYS A 138 -9.19 16.32 -9.18
N ALA A 139 -9.12 16.68 -10.47
CA ALA A 139 -8.12 17.62 -10.99
C ALA A 139 -8.27 19.06 -10.45
N GLN A 140 -9.48 19.47 -10.07
CA GLN A 140 -9.69 20.73 -9.34
C GLN A 140 -9.12 20.69 -7.93
N GLU A 141 -9.10 19.52 -7.30
CA GLU A 141 -8.76 19.35 -5.90
C GLU A 141 -7.29 18.95 -5.66
N ALA A 142 -6.70 18.16 -6.56
CA ALA A 142 -5.35 17.65 -6.40
C ALA A 142 -4.57 17.56 -7.73
N THR A 143 -3.25 17.50 -7.64
CA THR A 143 -2.33 17.32 -8.77
C THR A 143 -1.11 16.50 -8.34
N TYR A 144 -0.39 15.99 -9.33
CA TYR A 144 0.86 15.25 -9.08
C TYR A 144 1.92 16.11 -8.39
N HIS A 145 2.54 15.54 -7.38
CA HIS A 145 3.75 16.07 -6.76
C HIS A 145 4.55 14.91 -6.14
N CYS A 146 5.84 14.84 -6.47
CA CYS A 146 6.74 13.85 -5.90
C CYS A 146 6.95 14.13 -4.40
N THR A 147 6.76 13.10 -3.58
CA THR A 147 6.85 13.18 -2.12
C THR A 147 7.52 11.91 -1.56
N ASP A 148 7.59 11.77 -0.22
CA ASP A 148 8.05 10.55 0.44
C ASP A 148 7.15 9.33 0.14
N ASP A 149 7.56 8.14 0.57
CA ASP A 149 6.93 6.86 0.21
C ASP A 149 5.61 6.58 0.96
N ARG A 150 5.32 7.27 2.05
CA ARG A 150 4.06 7.09 2.79
C ARG A 150 2.86 7.46 1.92
N THR A 151 1.87 6.57 1.81
CA THR A 151 0.65 6.79 1.04
C THR A 151 -0.44 7.39 1.92
N LEU A 152 -0.80 8.65 1.66
CA LEU A 152 -1.83 9.38 2.39
C LEU A 152 -3.24 8.82 2.16
N SER A 153 -4.14 9.08 3.12
CA SER A 153 -5.57 8.84 2.91
C SER A 153 -6.14 9.75 1.83
N ALA A 154 -7.21 9.30 1.16
CA ALA A 154 -7.91 10.11 0.16
C ALA A 154 -8.32 11.49 0.68
N LEU A 155 -8.73 11.59 1.94
CA LEU A 155 -9.11 12.86 2.58
C LEU A 155 -7.89 13.76 2.82
N ALA A 156 -6.73 13.19 3.13
CA ALA A 156 -5.49 13.95 3.30
C ALA A 156 -4.97 14.48 1.95
N VAL A 157 -5.04 13.69 0.88
CA VAL A 157 -4.73 14.15 -0.49
C VAL A 157 -5.63 15.32 -0.89
N TYR A 158 -6.94 15.20 -0.68
CA TYR A 158 -7.90 16.29 -0.91
C TYR A 158 -7.54 17.57 -0.15
N ARG A 159 -7.17 17.45 1.14
CA ARG A 159 -6.77 18.60 1.96
C ARG A 159 -5.44 19.20 1.51
N ARG A 160 -4.48 18.37 1.15
CA ARG A 160 -3.14 18.79 0.73
C ARG A 160 -3.15 19.40 -0.68
N GLY A 161 -4.03 18.93 -1.57
CA GLY A 161 -4.13 19.37 -2.96
C GLY A 161 -3.06 18.79 -3.87
N ASN A 162 -2.29 17.81 -3.42
CA ASN A 162 -1.30 17.09 -4.24
C ASN A 162 -0.95 15.73 -3.66
N GLY A 163 -0.34 14.87 -4.50
CA GLY A 163 0.15 13.56 -4.14
C GLY A 163 0.92 12.89 -5.28
N ARG A 164 1.56 11.74 -5.01
CA ARG A 164 2.13 10.87 -6.03
C ARG A 164 1.01 10.17 -6.81
N CYS A 165 1.34 9.55 -7.95
CA CYS A 165 0.35 8.82 -8.78
C CYS A 165 -0.47 7.79 -8.00
N GLY A 166 0.16 7.06 -7.05
CA GLY A 166 -0.53 6.14 -6.15
C GLY A 166 -1.54 6.83 -5.23
N GLU A 167 -1.21 8.01 -4.70
CA GLU A 167 -2.08 8.84 -3.84
C GLU A 167 -3.21 9.49 -4.64
N GLU A 168 -2.92 10.00 -5.85
CA GLU A 168 -3.95 10.52 -6.76
C GLU A 168 -4.95 9.42 -7.15
N SER A 169 -4.46 8.18 -7.39
CA SER A 169 -5.31 7.03 -7.68
C SER A 169 -6.18 6.65 -6.49
N VAL A 170 -5.64 6.62 -5.26
CA VAL A 170 -6.40 6.39 -4.03
C VAL A 170 -7.51 7.45 -3.87
N PHE A 171 -7.18 8.72 -4.08
CA PHE A 171 -8.13 9.82 -4.00
C PHE A 171 -9.24 9.67 -5.04
N THR A 172 -8.88 9.47 -6.32
CA THR A 172 -9.84 9.34 -7.43
C THR A 172 -10.74 8.12 -7.26
N VAL A 173 -10.20 6.95 -6.86
CA VAL A 173 -11.01 5.76 -6.59
C VAL A 173 -12.01 6.00 -5.45
N ASN A 174 -11.59 6.64 -4.36
CA ASN A 174 -12.51 6.95 -3.26
C ASN A 174 -13.59 7.96 -3.66
N ALA A 175 -13.26 8.96 -4.47
CA ALA A 175 -14.21 9.91 -5.03
C ALA A 175 -15.26 9.21 -5.93
N LEU A 176 -14.81 8.35 -6.85
CA LEU A 176 -15.67 7.55 -7.72
C LEU A 176 -16.60 6.62 -6.94
N ARG A 177 -16.03 5.82 -6.02
CA ARG A 177 -16.81 4.91 -5.19
C ARG A 177 -17.82 5.63 -4.31
N SER A 178 -17.54 6.89 -3.91
CA SER A 178 -18.43 7.68 -3.06
C SER A 178 -19.77 8.03 -3.74
N VAL A 179 -19.78 8.10 -5.06
CA VAL A 179 -21.00 8.36 -5.88
C VAL A 179 -21.51 7.11 -6.60
N GLY A 180 -20.95 5.94 -6.27
CA GLY A 180 -21.42 4.64 -6.73
C GLY A 180 -20.79 4.14 -8.03
N VAL A 181 -19.80 4.83 -8.59
CA VAL A 181 -19.03 4.33 -9.73
C VAL A 181 -18.05 3.27 -9.24
N PRO A 182 -18.18 2.00 -9.69
CA PRO A 182 -17.23 0.97 -9.31
C PRO A 182 -15.85 1.29 -9.88
N ALA A 183 -14.85 1.35 -9.02
CA ALA A 183 -13.51 1.77 -9.40
C ALA A 183 -12.42 0.99 -8.66
N ARG A 184 -11.25 0.86 -9.29
CA ARG A 184 -10.05 0.25 -8.70
C ARG A 184 -8.79 0.94 -9.19
N GLN A 185 -7.73 0.84 -8.39
CA GLN A 185 -6.40 1.20 -8.84
C GLN A 185 -5.82 0.05 -9.66
N VAL A 186 -5.13 0.39 -10.75
CA VAL A 186 -4.24 -0.49 -11.48
C VAL A 186 -2.82 0.06 -11.45
N TYR A 187 -1.84 -0.82 -11.56
CA TYR A 187 -0.46 -0.50 -11.29
C TYR A 187 0.50 -1.23 -12.22
N ALA A 188 1.35 -0.48 -12.92
CA ALA A 188 2.54 -1.00 -13.56
C ALA A 188 3.67 -0.92 -12.53
N PRO A 189 4.08 -2.05 -11.90
CA PRO A 189 4.99 -2.02 -10.76
C PRO A 189 6.38 -1.53 -11.14
N LYS A 190 6.79 -1.83 -12.36
CA LYS A 190 8.07 -1.43 -12.95
C LYS A 190 7.90 -1.28 -14.45
N TRP A 191 8.33 -0.15 -15.00
CA TRP A 191 8.45 0.01 -16.43
C TRP A 191 9.70 -0.73 -16.95
N SER A 192 9.58 -1.35 -18.12
CA SER A 192 10.72 -1.97 -18.81
C SER A 192 11.49 -0.97 -19.69
N HIS A 193 10.96 0.24 -19.87
CA HIS A 193 11.50 1.28 -20.77
C HIS A 193 11.97 2.54 -20.05
N CYS A 194 11.78 2.65 -18.73
CA CYS A 194 12.29 3.75 -17.90
C CYS A 194 12.32 3.38 -16.43
N ASP A 195 13.22 3.99 -15.66
CA ASP A 195 13.39 3.78 -14.22
C ASP A 195 12.25 4.45 -13.44
N ASP A 196 11.05 3.84 -13.50
CA ASP A 196 9.86 4.35 -12.82
C ASP A 196 8.78 3.25 -12.72
N ASN A 197 7.67 3.61 -12.13
CA ASN A 197 6.41 2.87 -12.04
C ASN A 197 5.24 3.81 -12.31
N HIS A 198 4.02 3.30 -12.43
CA HIS A 198 2.85 4.17 -12.52
C HIS A 198 1.59 3.51 -11.99
N ALA A 199 0.73 4.31 -11.36
CA ALA A 199 -0.57 3.92 -10.89
C ALA A 199 -1.65 4.82 -11.50
N TRP A 200 -2.77 4.20 -11.92
CA TRP A 200 -3.94 4.90 -12.45
C TRP A 200 -5.22 4.18 -12.07
N VAL A 201 -6.34 4.54 -12.65
CA VAL A 201 -7.66 4.07 -12.26
C VAL A 201 -8.36 3.32 -13.39
N GLU A 202 -9.07 2.25 -13.05
CA GLU A 202 -10.09 1.63 -13.88
C GLU A 202 -11.47 1.79 -13.24
N ILE A 203 -12.50 1.98 -14.07
CA ILE A 203 -13.91 1.99 -13.69
C ILE A 203 -14.66 0.88 -14.39
N TRP A 204 -15.69 0.33 -13.73
CA TRP A 204 -16.61 -0.62 -14.32
C TRP A 204 -17.87 0.07 -14.83
N CYS A 205 -18.11 -0.04 -16.13
CA CYS A 205 -19.37 0.37 -16.73
C CYS A 205 -19.67 -0.48 -17.97
N ASP A 206 -20.90 -0.57 -18.38
CA ASP A 206 -21.32 -1.30 -19.59
C ASP A 206 -20.81 -2.77 -19.64
N GLY A 207 -20.67 -3.40 -18.47
CA GLY A 207 -20.18 -4.78 -18.35
C GLY A 207 -18.68 -4.97 -18.54
N SER A 208 -17.86 -3.91 -18.52
CA SER A 208 -16.42 -3.96 -18.77
C SER A 208 -15.63 -2.94 -17.96
N TRP A 209 -14.31 -3.17 -17.86
CA TRP A 209 -13.36 -2.22 -17.27
C TRP A 209 -12.81 -1.25 -18.30
N TYR A 210 -12.75 0.04 -17.94
CA TYR A 210 -12.20 1.13 -18.74
C TYR A 210 -11.25 1.95 -17.88
N PHE A 211 -10.11 2.40 -18.42
CA PHE A 211 -9.16 3.19 -17.67
C PHE A 211 -9.30 4.70 -17.86
N LEU A 212 -8.76 5.43 -16.88
CA LEU A 212 -8.57 6.89 -16.91
C LEU A 212 -7.36 7.26 -16.03
N GLY A 213 -6.71 8.40 -16.32
CA GLY A 213 -5.67 8.95 -15.46
C GLY A 213 -6.28 9.52 -14.17
N ALA A 214 -5.61 9.32 -13.05
CA ALA A 214 -6.06 9.85 -11.76
C ALA A 214 -5.73 11.35 -11.64
N CYS A 215 -6.72 12.19 -11.37
CA CYS A 215 -6.58 13.66 -11.39
C CYS A 215 -6.10 14.22 -12.74
N GLU A 216 -6.14 13.42 -13.79
CA GLU A 216 -5.69 13.75 -15.14
C GLU A 216 -6.84 13.52 -16.13
N PRO A 217 -7.84 14.40 -16.16
CA PRO A 217 -9.08 14.18 -16.90
C PRO A 217 -8.87 14.26 -18.42
N GLU A 218 -9.45 13.28 -19.10
CA GLU A 218 -9.67 13.26 -20.54
C GLU A 218 -11.17 13.29 -20.85
N GLU A 219 -11.56 13.60 -22.07
CA GLU A 219 -12.96 13.66 -22.49
C GLU A 219 -13.52 12.28 -22.88
N ILE A 220 -12.69 11.25 -22.91
CA ILE A 220 -13.06 9.87 -23.19
C ILE A 220 -12.33 8.92 -22.24
N LEU A 221 -12.93 7.76 -21.98
CA LEU A 221 -12.26 6.67 -21.28
C LEU A 221 -11.22 5.98 -22.18
N ASN A 222 -10.36 5.17 -21.58
CA ASN A 222 -9.25 4.48 -22.23
C ASN A 222 -8.24 5.44 -22.87
N LYS A 223 -8.09 6.61 -22.26
CA LYS A 223 -7.14 7.66 -22.68
C LYS A 223 -6.41 8.23 -21.47
N GLY A 224 -5.14 8.49 -21.66
CA GLY A 224 -4.25 9.17 -20.74
C GLY A 224 -2.90 9.43 -21.42
N TRP A 225 -2.05 10.28 -20.83
CA TRP A 225 -0.69 10.52 -21.34
C TRP A 225 0.11 9.21 -21.42
N PHE A 226 -0.14 8.30 -20.49
CA PHE A 226 0.53 6.99 -20.37
C PHE A 226 0.00 5.92 -21.35
N THR A 227 -0.93 6.22 -22.24
CA THR A 227 -1.50 5.23 -23.18
C THR A 227 -0.42 4.50 -23.99
N ASN A 228 0.60 5.20 -24.49
CA ASN A 228 1.71 4.56 -25.18
C ASN A 228 2.65 3.85 -24.20
N ALA A 229 2.97 4.47 -23.06
CA ALA A 229 3.82 3.87 -22.03
C ALA A 229 3.24 2.55 -21.50
N SER A 230 1.93 2.49 -21.24
CA SER A 230 1.26 1.26 -20.79
C SER A 230 1.25 0.14 -21.82
N SER A 231 1.33 0.47 -23.13
CA SER A 231 1.47 -0.54 -24.19
C SER A 231 2.86 -1.18 -24.26
N ARG A 232 3.83 -0.60 -23.58
CA ARG A 232 5.20 -1.10 -23.40
C ARG A 232 5.42 -1.81 -22.06
N ALA A 233 4.38 -1.94 -21.25
CA ALA A 233 4.47 -2.62 -19.98
C ALA A 233 4.67 -4.13 -20.16
N MET A 234 5.48 -4.73 -19.29
CA MET A 234 5.59 -6.19 -19.15
C MET A 234 4.57 -6.73 -18.15
N MET A 235 4.04 -5.88 -17.26
CA MET A 235 2.99 -6.21 -16.29
C MET A 235 2.16 -4.98 -15.93
N VAL A 236 0.85 -5.17 -15.83
CA VAL A 236 -0.12 -4.27 -15.19
C VAL A 236 -1.04 -5.12 -14.34
N HIS A 237 -1.23 -4.77 -13.08
CA HIS A 237 -2.06 -5.57 -12.17
C HIS A 237 -3.04 -4.73 -11.34
N SER A 238 -4.11 -5.38 -10.90
CA SER A 238 -5.02 -4.90 -9.86
C SER A 238 -4.91 -5.73 -8.58
N ARG A 239 -5.60 -5.31 -7.52
CA ARG A 239 -5.60 -5.96 -6.21
C ARG A 239 -7.02 -6.28 -5.75
N VAL A 240 -7.18 -7.45 -5.14
CA VAL A 240 -8.45 -7.91 -4.56
C VAL A 240 -8.18 -8.38 -3.12
N PHE A 241 -8.98 -7.89 -2.19
CA PHE A 241 -8.90 -8.24 -0.75
C PHE A 241 -9.91 -9.34 -0.37
N ASP A 242 -10.90 -9.60 -1.21
CA ASP A 242 -11.91 -10.63 -1.01
C ASP A 242 -11.36 -12.03 -1.34
N THR A 243 -11.95 -13.05 -0.75
CA THR A 243 -11.72 -14.45 -1.12
C THR A 243 -12.45 -14.85 -2.39
N MET A 244 -13.48 -14.11 -2.81
CA MET A 244 -14.12 -14.26 -4.10
C MET A 244 -13.32 -13.43 -5.12
N ILE A 245 -12.42 -14.13 -5.80
CA ILE A 245 -11.52 -13.53 -6.78
C ILE A 245 -12.29 -13.48 -8.12
N PRO A 246 -12.43 -12.28 -8.74
CA PRO A 246 -12.97 -12.18 -10.09
C PRO A 246 -12.19 -13.05 -11.08
N GLU A 247 -12.80 -13.40 -12.19
CA GLU A 247 -12.09 -14.08 -13.29
C GLU A 247 -10.85 -13.28 -13.69
N GLY A 248 -9.70 -13.95 -13.72
CA GLY A 248 -8.42 -13.33 -14.06
C GLY A 248 -7.23 -14.21 -13.71
N GLU A 249 -6.09 -13.90 -14.30
CA GLU A 249 -4.83 -14.56 -14.03
C GLU A 249 -4.23 -14.02 -12.73
N VAL A 250 -4.00 -14.89 -11.76
CA VAL A 250 -3.32 -14.55 -10.51
C VAL A 250 -1.81 -14.50 -10.76
N ILE A 251 -1.20 -13.37 -10.44
CA ILE A 251 0.26 -13.14 -10.60
C ILE A 251 1.03 -13.07 -9.29
N GLY A 252 0.34 -13.16 -8.18
CA GLY A 252 0.95 -13.17 -6.84
C GLY A 252 -0.07 -13.01 -5.73
N LYS A 253 0.41 -13.23 -4.51
CA LYS A 253 -0.36 -13.02 -3.27
C LYS A 253 0.52 -12.35 -2.22
N ASP A 254 -0.07 -11.42 -1.48
CA ASP A 254 0.53 -10.79 -0.32
C ASP A 254 -0.47 -10.87 0.85
N GLY A 255 -0.31 -11.91 1.67
CA GLY A 255 -1.23 -12.22 2.76
C GLY A 255 -2.67 -12.38 2.27
N MET A 256 -3.53 -11.43 2.65
CA MET A 256 -4.95 -11.40 2.25
C MET A 256 -5.17 -10.89 0.82
N VAL A 257 -4.18 -10.26 0.21
CA VAL A 257 -4.34 -9.62 -1.09
C VAL A 257 -3.95 -10.56 -2.22
N THR A 258 -4.79 -10.65 -3.24
CA THR A 258 -4.50 -11.33 -4.50
C THR A 258 -4.28 -10.29 -5.59
N MET A 259 -3.21 -10.44 -6.35
CA MET A 259 -2.88 -9.60 -7.50
C MET A 259 -3.33 -10.28 -8.80
N LEU A 260 -4.06 -9.53 -9.64
CA LEU A 260 -4.63 -10.00 -10.90
C LEU A 260 -3.98 -9.30 -12.08
N ASN A 261 -3.63 -10.06 -13.11
CA ASN A 261 -3.06 -9.56 -14.35
C ASN A 261 -4.11 -8.82 -15.19
N GLU A 262 -3.83 -7.56 -15.48
CA GLU A 262 -4.71 -6.69 -16.27
C GLU A 262 -4.07 -6.25 -17.60
N LEU A 263 -2.89 -6.76 -17.92
CA LEU A 263 -2.05 -6.29 -19.02
C LEU A 263 -2.72 -6.35 -20.39
N LYS A 264 -3.57 -7.36 -20.63
CA LYS A 264 -4.27 -7.56 -21.93
C LYS A 264 -5.10 -6.35 -22.39
N ARG A 265 -5.50 -5.45 -21.45
CA ARG A 265 -6.23 -4.23 -21.81
C ARG A 265 -5.34 -3.10 -22.30
N TYR A 266 -4.03 -3.23 -22.14
CA TYR A 266 -3.06 -2.15 -22.37
C TYR A 266 -2.05 -2.48 -23.48
N ALA A 267 -1.54 -3.72 -23.49
CA ALA A 267 -0.43 -4.16 -24.32
C ALA A 267 -0.74 -5.43 -25.11
N LEU A 268 0.04 -5.66 -26.14
CA LEU A 268 0.11 -6.98 -26.79
C LEU A 268 0.81 -7.94 -25.84
N THR A 269 0.21 -9.11 -25.65
CA THR A 269 0.66 -10.08 -24.64
C THR A 269 0.91 -11.46 -25.25
N LYS A 270 1.73 -12.22 -24.54
CA LYS A 270 1.98 -13.65 -24.81
C LYS A 270 2.03 -14.41 -23.47
N GLU A 271 1.49 -15.61 -23.47
CA GLU A 271 1.69 -16.54 -22.37
C GLU A 271 3.04 -17.26 -22.55
N ILE A 272 3.86 -17.22 -21.50
CA ILE A 272 5.13 -17.94 -21.43
C ILE A 272 5.06 -19.01 -20.34
N THR A 273 5.82 -20.10 -20.50
CA THR A 273 5.90 -21.19 -19.52
C THR A 273 7.34 -21.42 -19.08
N VAL A 274 7.56 -21.41 -17.77
CA VAL A 274 8.85 -21.73 -17.16
C VAL A 274 8.78 -23.15 -16.58
N SER A 275 9.76 -23.99 -16.92
CA SER A 275 9.94 -25.34 -16.38
C SER A 275 11.15 -25.35 -15.46
N VAL A 276 10.93 -25.61 -14.18
CA VAL A 276 11.99 -25.64 -13.16
C VAL A 276 12.29 -27.09 -12.78
N LYS A 277 13.55 -27.45 -12.80
CA LYS A 277 14.08 -28.76 -12.38
C LYS A 277 15.04 -28.60 -11.20
N ASP A 278 15.09 -29.61 -10.36
CA ASP A 278 16.12 -29.70 -9.30
C ASP A 278 17.50 -30.05 -9.88
N SER A 279 18.53 -30.12 -9.03
CA SER A 279 19.90 -30.50 -9.42
C SER A 279 20.03 -31.91 -9.98
N HIS A 280 19.00 -32.75 -9.86
CA HIS A 280 18.92 -34.12 -10.39
C HIS A 280 18.08 -34.22 -11.66
N GLY A 281 17.57 -33.10 -12.19
CA GLY A 281 16.74 -33.03 -13.39
C GLY A 281 15.29 -33.43 -13.18
N LYS A 282 14.82 -33.54 -11.93
CA LYS A 282 13.41 -33.81 -11.60
C LYS A 282 12.63 -32.50 -11.52
N PRO A 283 11.31 -32.53 -11.82
CA PRO A 283 10.43 -31.37 -11.64
C PRO A 283 10.54 -30.82 -10.21
N ALA A 284 10.77 -29.53 -10.08
CA ALA A 284 10.84 -28.81 -8.79
C ALA A 284 9.46 -28.25 -8.44
N GLU A 285 8.63 -29.04 -7.75
CA GLU A 285 7.33 -28.60 -7.26
C GLU A 285 7.47 -27.56 -6.15
N GLY A 286 6.71 -26.46 -6.21
CA GLY A 286 6.69 -25.40 -5.20
C GLY A 286 7.91 -24.47 -5.24
N ALA A 287 8.77 -24.56 -6.25
CA ALA A 287 9.85 -23.60 -6.45
C ALA A 287 9.26 -22.18 -6.64
N GLU A 288 9.84 -21.20 -5.97
CA GLU A 288 9.47 -19.80 -6.12
C GLU A 288 10.12 -19.25 -7.39
N VAL A 289 9.31 -18.72 -8.30
CA VAL A 289 9.76 -18.15 -9.57
C VAL A 289 9.38 -16.68 -9.60
N SER A 290 10.38 -15.82 -9.71
CA SER A 290 10.26 -14.38 -9.88
C SER A 290 10.44 -14.03 -11.35
N PHE A 291 9.49 -13.30 -11.90
CA PHE A 291 9.54 -12.70 -13.24
C PHE A 291 9.93 -11.24 -13.08
N GLU A 292 10.98 -10.80 -13.75
CA GLU A 292 11.68 -9.55 -13.43
C GLU A 292 11.96 -8.73 -14.68
N VAL A 293 11.99 -7.41 -14.52
CA VAL A 293 12.45 -6.45 -15.53
C VAL A 293 13.59 -5.62 -14.96
N LEU A 294 14.47 -5.13 -15.83
CA LEU A 294 15.53 -4.22 -15.42
C LEU A 294 14.93 -2.85 -15.11
N ASN A 295 15.11 -2.37 -13.87
CA ASN A 295 14.59 -1.09 -13.40
C ASN A 295 15.43 -0.60 -12.22
N TYR A 296 15.90 0.63 -12.22
CA TYR A 296 16.86 1.18 -11.26
C TYR A 296 18.12 0.33 -11.08
N SER A 297 18.66 -0.19 -12.17
CA SER A 297 19.87 -1.04 -12.19
C SER A 297 19.77 -2.35 -11.43
N GLU A 298 18.54 -2.85 -11.23
CA GLU A 298 18.30 -4.16 -10.62
C GLU A 298 17.25 -4.96 -11.41
N TYR A 299 17.28 -6.27 -11.32
CA TYR A 299 16.20 -7.12 -11.77
C TYR A 299 15.06 -7.06 -10.74
N ALA A 300 14.04 -6.26 -11.06
CA ALA A 300 12.95 -5.97 -10.17
C ALA A 300 11.72 -6.83 -10.49
N PRO A 301 11.11 -7.51 -9.51
CA PRO A 301 10.00 -8.42 -9.73
C PRO A 301 8.73 -7.70 -10.20
N ILE A 302 8.07 -8.29 -11.20
CA ILE A 302 6.76 -7.88 -11.70
C ILE A 302 5.69 -8.94 -11.44
N ALA A 303 6.08 -10.19 -11.18
CA ALA A 303 5.22 -11.28 -10.72
C ALA A 303 6.04 -12.32 -9.95
N GLU A 304 5.45 -12.93 -8.92
CA GLU A 304 6.06 -14.00 -8.13
C GLU A 304 5.07 -15.15 -7.98
N LEU A 305 5.43 -16.30 -8.53
CA LEU A 305 4.57 -17.47 -8.61
C LEU A 305 5.31 -18.73 -8.15
N LYS A 306 4.57 -19.81 -7.91
CA LYS A 306 5.14 -21.12 -7.56
C LYS A 306 4.85 -22.14 -8.64
N THR A 307 5.82 -23.01 -8.87
CA THR A 307 5.66 -24.14 -9.81
C THR A 307 4.64 -25.17 -9.30
N ASP A 308 3.97 -25.80 -10.23
CA ASP A 308 3.05 -26.93 -10.01
C ASP A 308 3.79 -28.26 -9.77
N SER A 309 3.06 -29.37 -9.64
CA SER A 309 3.61 -30.71 -9.45
C SER A 309 4.44 -31.23 -10.64
N LEU A 310 4.38 -30.58 -11.78
CA LEU A 310 5.21 -30.85 -12.95
C LEU A 310 6.43 -29.92 -13.04
N GLY A 311 6.65 -29.09 -12.01
CA GLY A 311 7.71 -28.08 -11.98
C GLY A 311 7.46 -26.92 -12.94
N LYS A 312 6.20 -26.63 -13.32
CA LYS A 312 5.86 -25.62 -14.31
C LYS A 312 5.08 -24.46 -13.71
N VAL A 313 5.30 -23.29 -14.29
CA VAL A 313 4.52 -22.09 -14.02
C VAL A 313 4.37 -21.28 -15.31
N SER A 314 3.21 -20.67 -15.53
CA SER A 314 2.94 -19.83 -16.71
C SER A 314 2.60 -18.40 -16.28
N LEU A 315 2.95 -17.43 -17.13
CA LEU A 315 2.64 -16.02 -16.95
C LEU A 315 2.29 -15.39 -18.31
N THR A 316 1.19 -14.64 -18.36
CA THR A 316 0.90 -13.74 -19.49
C THR A 316 1.64 -12.41 -19.27
N THR A 317 2.53 -12.05 -20.20
CA THR A 317 3.37 -10.84 -20.10
C THR A 317 3.46 -10.10 -21.45
N GLY A 318 4.12 -8.94 -21.46
CA GLY A 318 4.38 -8.13 -22.67
C GLY A 318 5.38 -8.78 -23.63
N LEU A 319 5.55 -8.18 -24.81
CA LEU A 319 6.45 -8.68 -25.86
C LEU A 319 7.82 -8.00 -25.79
N GLY A 320 8.65 -8.39 -24.82
CA GLY A 320 9.98 -7.84 -24.56
C GLY A 320 10.87 -8.82 -23.80
N SER A 321 12.01 -8.35 -23.33
CA SER A 321 12.91 -9.17 -22.52
C SER A 321 12.41 -9.28 -21.08
N ILE A 322 12.52 -10.47 -20.51
CA ILE A 322 12.19 -10.77 -19.13
C ILE A 322 13.32 -11.59 -18.51
N HIS A 323 13.72 -11.23 -17.30
CA HIS A 323 14.60 -12.03 -16.47
C HIS A 323 13.77 -12.91 -15.55
N ILE A 324 14.22 -14.13 -15.31
CA ILE A 324 13.52 -15.14 -14.53
C ILE A 324 14.47 -15.74 -13.51
N SER A 325 14.17 -15.56 -12.24
CA SER A 325 14.90 -16.11 -11.12
C SER A 325 14.05 -17.19 -10.45
N ALA A 326 14.64 -18.35 -10.17
CA ALA A 326 13.97 -19.43 -9.49
C ALA A 326 14.75 -19.89 -8.26
N ARG A 327 14.06 -20.14 -7.14
CA ARG A 327 14.69 -20.62 -5.91
C ARG A 327 13.82 -21.64 -5.18
N MET A 328 14.47 -22.53 -4.46
CA MET A 328 13.81 -23.53 -3.62
C MET A 328 14.71 -23.90 -2.44
N TYR A 329 14.13 -24.13 -1.27
CA TYR A 329 14.85 -24.71 -0.14
C TYR A 329 14.58 -26.21 -0.12
N ALA A 330 15.62 -27.03 -0.32
CA ALA A 330 15.52 -28.47 -0.33
C ALA A 330 16.76 -29.10 0.32
N ASP A 331 16.61 -30.23 1.00
CA ASP A 331 17.69 -31.01 1.63
C ASP A 331 18.62 -30.20 2.56
N GLY A 332 18.09 -29.13 3.19
CA GLY A 332 18.83 -28.30 4.14
C GLY A 332 19.65 -27.17 3.51
N GLU A 333 19.48 -26.91 2.20
CA GLU A 333 20.17 -25.84 1.49
C GLU A 333 19.25 -25.10 0.50
N TRP A 334 19.65 -23.87 0.15
CA TRP A 334 19.01 -23.12 -0.89
C TRP A 334 19.55 -23.52 -2.27
N LEU A 335 18.63 -23.79 -3.17
CA LEU A 335 18.90 -23.97 -4.59
C LEU A 335 18.44 -22.71 -5.32
N HIS A 336 19.21 -22.27 -6.32
CA HIS A 336 18.90 -21.09 -7.13
C HIS A 336 19.39 -21.29 -8.56
N ALA A 337 18.71 -20.67 -9.51
CA ALA A 337 19.18 -20.44 -10.87
C ALA A 337 18.37 -19.33 -11.52
N GLU A 338 18.91 -18.74 -12.56
CA GLU A 338 18.30 -17.64 -13.31
C GLU A 338 18.50 -17.84 -14.81
N ASN A 339 17.64 -17.19 -15.60
CA ASN A 339 17.73 -17.14 -17.05
C ASN A 339 17.03 -15.86 -17.56
N SER A 340 17.33 -15.47 -18.78
CA SER A 340 16.63 -14.38 -19.46
C SER A 340 16.08 -14.88 -20.80
N MET A 341 14.94 -14.35 -21.22
CA MET A 341 14.35 -14.68 -22.50
C MET A 341 13.71 -13.46 -23.17
N ASP A 342 13.60 -13.49 -24.50
CA ASP A 342 12.79 -12.53 -25.27
C ASP A 342 11.42 -13.13 -25.58
N THR A 343 10.39 -12.69 -24.87
CA THR A 343 9.02 -13.19 -25.02
C THR A 343 8.42 -12.93 -26.40
N LYS A 344 9.01 -12.05 -27.21
CA LYS A 344 8.60 -11.82 -28.59
C LYS A 344 8.87 -13.04 -29.48
N THR A 345 9.98 -13.72 -29.23
CA THR A 345 10.47 -14.86 -30.05
C THR A 345 10.32 -16.20 -29.33
N GLU A 346 10.38 -16.22 -28.02
CA GLU A 346 10.35 -17.41 -27.17
C GLU A 346 9.05 -17.50 -26.37
N ASP A 347 8.59 -18.70 -26.07
CA ASP A 347 7.38 -18.97 -25.28
C ASP A 347 7.62 -19.95 -24.11
N CYS A 348 8.82 -20.50 -24.00
CA CYS A 348 9.19 -21.38 -22.90
C CYS A 348 10.66 -21.21 -22.49
N CYS A 349 10.92 -21.40 -21.20
CA CYS A 349 12.23 -21.36 -20.60
C CYS A 349 12.40 -22.58 -19.68
N GLU A 350 13.58 -23.17 -19.65
CA GLU A 350 13.95 -24.22 -18.69
C GLU A 350 15.04 -23.70 -17.73
N ILE A 351 14.83 -23.93 -16.43
CA ILE A 351 15.74 -23.55 -15.36
C ILE A 351 16.09 -24.80 -14.54
N CYS A 352 17.40 -25.06 -14.36
CA CYS A 352 17.90 -26.14 -13.51
C CYS A 352 18.50 -25.54 -12.25
N LEU A 353 17.86 -25.78 -11.11
CA LEU A 353 18.30 -25.26 -9.81
C LEU A 353 19.60 -25.93 -9.36
N MET A 354 20.53 -25.12 -8.89
CA MET A 354 21.81 -25.55 -8.35
C MET A 354 21.98 -25.07 -6.90
N PRO A 355 22.70 -25.82 -6.06
CA PRO A 355 23.03 -25.38 -4.71
C PRO A 355 23.72 -24.01 -4.74
N VAL A 356 23.27 -23.08 -3.90
CA VAL A 356 23.98 -21.82 -3.70
C VAL A 356 25.31 -22.13 -3.03
N GLY A 357 26.42 -21.93 -3.75
CA GLY A 357 27.76 -22.34 -3.32
C GLY A 357 28.12 -21.81 -1.94
N LYS A 358 28.73 -22.68 -1.12
CA LYS A 358 29.27 -22.34 0.21
C LYS A 358 30.66 -21.70 0.12
N GLU A 359 31.16 -21.43 -1.07
CA GLU A 359 32.48 -20.87 -1.27
C GLU A 359 32.53 -19.40 -0.85
N ASN A 360 33.59 -19.05 -0.13
CA ASN A 360 33.86 -17.70 0.32
C ASN A 360 34.22 -16.77 -0.86
N GLY A 361 33.23 -16.32 -1.57
CA GLY A 361 33.33 -15.37 -2.67
C GLY A 361 32.92 -15.96 -4.02
N ILE A 362 31.91 -15.37 -4.64
CA ILE A 362 31.60 -15.59 -6.05
C ILE A 362 32.45 -14.58 -6.82
N PHE A 363 33.38 -15.09 -7.65
CA PHE A 363 34.17 -14.24 -8.54
C PHE A 363 33.56 -14.32 -9.94
N TYR A 364 32.95 -13.26 -10.40
CA TYR A 364 32.59 -13.10 -11.80
C TYR A 364 33.82 -12.52 -12.52
N GLU A 365 34.56 -13.37 -13.26
CA GLU A 365 35.73 -12.95 -14.02
C GLU A 365 35.37 -12.37 -15.41
N GLU A 366 34.13 -12.62 -15.87
CA GLU A 366 33.67 -12.20 -17.18
C GLU A 366 32.48 -11.24 -17.04
N TRP A 367 32.55 -10.13 -17.77
CA TRP A 367 31.44 -9.21 -17.94
C TRP A 367 30.48 -9.77 -18.99
N ALA A 368 29.22 -9.98 -18.63
CA ALA A 368 28.17 -10.28 -19.57
C ALA A 368 27.42 -9.00 -19.93
N GLU A 369 27.31 -8.70 -21.20
CA GLU A 369 26.37 -7.72 -21.71
C GLU A 369 25.02 -8.40 -21.90
N ASN A 370 23.97 -7.90 -21.27
CA ASN A 370 22.62 -8.39 -21.42
C ASN A 370 21.69 -7.26 -21.83
N ASP A 371 21.24 -7.30 -23.08
CA ASP A 371 20.29 -6.33 -23.63
C ASP A 371 18.86 -6.70 -23.21
N MET A 372 18.28 -5.91 -22.31
CA MET A 372 16.88 -6.03 -21.93
C MET A 372 16.01 -5.10 -22.79
N ILE A 373 15.32 -5.69 -23.78
CA ILE A 373 14.54 -4.95 -24.77
C ILE A 373 13.11 -4.76 -24.28
N ALA A 374 12.65 -3.53 -24.16
CA ALA A 374 11.26 -3.21 -23.85
C ALA A 374 10.34 -3.43 -25.06
N PRO A 375 9.04 -3.75 -24.84
CA PRO A 375 8.06 -3.80 -25.92
C PRO A 375 7.99 -2.48 -26.71
N HIS A 376 7.63 -2.58 -27.98
CA HIS A 376 7.38 -1.39 -28.81
C HIS A 376 6.03 -0.75 -28.50
N ASP A 377 5.88 0.54 -28.82
CA ASP A 377 4.61 1.26 -28.76
C ASP A 377 3.55 0.58 -29.64
N ALA A 378 2.57 -0.05 -29.03
CA ALA A 378 1.47 -0.72 -29.70
C ALA A 378 0.20 -0.69 -28.84
N PRO A 379 -0.37 0.49 -28.56
CA PRO A 379 -1.53 0.61 -27.69
C PRO A 379 -2.71 -0.20 -28.25
N VAL A 380 -3.33 -1.00 -27.38
CA VAL A 380 -4.51 -1.81 -27.71
C VAL A 380 -5.68 -0.89 -28.03
N ASN A 381 -5.87 0.15 -27.22
CA ASN A 381 -6.90 1.15 -27.45
C ASN A 381 -6.38 2.30 -28.31
N LYS A 382 -7.11 2.61 -29.37
CA LYS A 382 -6.75 3.66 -30.37
C LYS A 382 -7.78 4.78 -30.45
N ASP A 383 -8.77 4.80 -29.54
CA ASP A 383 -9.79 5.84 -29.53
C ASP A 383 -9.15 7.22 -29.27
N MET A 384 -9.66 8.20 -29.99
CA MET A 384 -9.20 9.57 -29.91
C MET A 384 -10.39 10.51 -29.69
N PRO A 385 -10.27 11.50 -28.78
CA PRO A 385 -11.28 12.51 -28.62
C PRO A 385 -11.41 13.36 -29.91
N THR A 386 -12.65 13.81 -30.21
CA THR A 386 -12.89 14.72 -31.31
C THR A 386 -12.21 16.07 -31.07
N PRO A 387 -12.01 16.93 -32.12
CA PRO A 387 -11.48 18.27 -31.93
C PRO A 387 -12.25 19.09 -30.89
N GLU A 388 -13.59 19.01 -30.91
CA GLU A 388 -14.47 19.72 -29.98
C GLU A 388 -14.30 19.20 -28.55
N GLN A 389 -14.15 17.87 -28.37
CA GLN A 389 -13.84 17.28 -27.07
C GLN A 389 -12.48 17.75 -26.54
N LYS A 390 -11.44 17.76 -27.39
CA LYS A 390 -10.11 18.28 -27.01
C LYS A 390 -10.15 19.73 -26.55
N GLU A 391 -10.84 20.60 -27.29
CA GLU A 391 -10.99 22.01 -26.93
C GLU A 391 -11.73 22.17 -25.60
N ARG A 392 -12.83 21.43 -25.41
CA ARG A 392 -13.60 21.42 -24.16
C ARG A 392 -12.75 20.94 -22.99
N GLY A 393 -12.03 19.84 -23.16
CA GLY A 393 -11.16 19.26 -22.13
C GLY A 393 -10.04 20.23 -21.73
N SER A 394 -9.37 20.84 -22.71
CA SER A 394 -8.31 21.83 -22.45
C SER A 394 -8.82 23.03 -21.64
N ARG A 395 -10.01 23.54 -21.97
CA ARG A 395 -10.64 24.65 -21.22
C ARG A 395 -10.96 24.22 -19.78
N ARG A 396 -11.63 23.06 -19.60
CA ARG A 396 -11.98 22.56 -18.28
C ARG A 396 -10.77 22.30 -17.41
N LEU A 397 -9.69 21.76 -17.98
CA LEU A 397 -8.44 21.54 -17.26
C LEU A 397 -7.76 22.86 -16.85
N ALA A 398 -7.80 23.88 -17.71
CA ALA A 398 -7.30 25.21 -17.35
C ALA A 398 -8.10 25.84 -16.18
N GLU A 399 -9.41 25.69 -16.19
CA GLU A 399 -10.29 26.14 -15.10
C GLU A 399 -10.00 25.38 -13.79
N ALA A 400 -9.81 24.05 -13.86
CA ALA A 400 -9.44 23.22 -12.74
C ALA A 400 -8.09 23.62 -12.13
N ASN A 401 -7.08 23.87 -12.97
CA ASN A 401 -5.76 24.33 -12.54
C ASN A 401 -5.83 25.69 -11.83
N ALA A 402 -6.59 26.65 -12.39
CA ALA A 402 -6.74 27.98 -11.80
C ALA A 402 -7.43 27.89 -10.41
N TYR A 403 -8.46 27.06 -10.27
CA TYR A 403 -9.16 26.83 -9.01
C TYR A 403 -8.20 26.23 -7.97
N ARG A 404 -7.47 25.17 -8.33
CA ARG A 404 -6.52 24.48 -7.44
C ARG A 404 -5.41 25.40 -6.96
N GLU A 405 -4.84 26.23 -7.83
CA GLU A 405 -3.79 27.19 -7.44
C GLU A 405 -4.27 28.17 -6.35
N GLN A 406 -5.52 28.62 -6.42
CA GLN A 406 -6.09 29.47 -5.38
C GLN A 406 -6.29 28.70 -4.06
N LYS A 407 -6.74 27.44 -4.14
CA LYS A 407 -6.94 26.57 -2.98
C LYS A 407 -5.63 26.29 -2.26
N VAL A 408 -4.61 25.84 -2.98
CA VAL A 408 -3.30 25.44 -2.41
C VAL A 408 -2.62 26.59 -1.68
N ARG A 409 -2.73 27.83 -2.16
CA ARG A 409 -2.17 29.02 -1.49
C ARG A 409 -2.75 29.26 -0.10
N ASN A 410 -3.92 28.73 0.22
CA ASN A 410 -4.65 28.94 1.47
C ASN A 410 -4.61 27.71 2.40
N LEU A 411 -3.95 26.62 1.98
CA LEU A 411 -3.91 25.39 2.77
C LEU A 411 -2.93 25.53 3.95
N SER A 412 -3.48 25.66 5.14
CA SER A 412 -2.75 25.45 6.40
C SER A 412 -3.54 24.47 7.26
N ASN A 413 -2.87 23.46 7.84
CA ASN A 413 -3.54 22.56 8.77
C ASN A 413 -3.91 23.33 10.06
N PRO A 414 -5.22 23.52 10.35
CA PRO A 414 -5.63 24.25 11.55
C PRO A 414 -5.22 23.54 12.85
N GLU A 415 -5.02 22.23 12.81
CA GLU A 415 -4.58 21.44 13.98
C GLU A 415 -3.14 21.76 14.39
N CYS A 416 -2.24 22.04 13.44
CA CYS A 416 -0.89 22.53 13.75
C CYS A 416 -0.93 23.87 14.48
N ARG A 417 -1.77 24.80 14.00
CA ARG A 417 -1.97 26.12 14.66
C ARG A 417 -2.55 25.95 16.07
N LYS A 418 -3.61 25.15 16.20
CA LYS A 418 -4.24 24.83 17.48
C LYS A 418 -3.24 24.21 18.48
N PHE A 419 -2.33 23.35 17.98
CA PHE A 419 -1.27 22.79 18.81
C PHE A 419 -0.27 23.85 19.28
N LEU A 420 0.12 24.81 18.42
CA LEU A 420 1.07 25.87 18.76
C LEU A 420 0.49 26.94 19.71
N GLU A 421 -0.79 27.29 19.56
CA GLU A 421 -1.47 28.36 20.29
C GLU A 421 -1.88 27.97 21.72
N LYS A 422 -1.75 26.69 22.09
CA LYS A 422 -2.13 26.23 23.42
C LYS A 422 -1.21 26.82 24.50
N GLU A 423 -1.79 27.58 25.44
CA GLU A 423 -1.08 28.31 26.47
C GLU A 423 -0.37 27.43 27.52
N THR A 424 -0.68 26.13 27.58
CA THR A 424 -0.10 25.20 28.55
C THR A 424 1.06 24.41 27.93
N GLY A 425 2.24 24.52 28.53
CA GLY A 425 3.43 23.76 28.16
C GLY A 425 4.52 24.60 27.49
N ASP A 426 5.63 23.97 27.18
CA ASP A 426 6.79 24.60 26.58
C ASP A 426 6.56 24.93 25.09
N SER A 427 6.38 26.21 24.77
CA SER A 427 6.15 26.66 23.39
C SER A 427 7.33 26.35 22.45
N SER A 428 8.55 26.30 23.00
CA SER A 428 9.75 25.92 22.26
C SER A 428 9.69 24.44 21.80
N MET A 429 9.29 23.53 22.68
CA MET A 429 9.19 22.11 22.36
C MET A 429 8.04 21.81 21.41
N ARG A 430 6.95 22.57 21.43
CA ARG A 430 5.87 22.47 20.44
C ARG A 430 6.37 22.76 19.02
N LYS A 431 7.18 23.83 18.87
CA LYS A 431 7.80 24.14 17.57
C LYS A 431 8.75 23.04 17.13
N LYS A 432 9.66 22.59 18.00
CA LYS A 432 10.61 21.50 17.71
C LYS A 432 9.89 20.19 17.34
N LEU A 433 8.76 19.87 18.00
CA LEU A 433 7.96 18.70 17.64
C LEU A 433 7.40 18.80 16.21
N LEU A 434 6.88 19.95 15.80
CA LEU A 434 6.42 20.15 14.43
C LEU A 434 7.55 20.17 13.40
N GLU A 435 8.73 20.68 13.78
CA GLU A 435 9.91 20.72 12.90
C GLU A 435 10.47 19.33 12.61
N VAL A 436 10.36 18.39 13.55
CA VAL A 436 10.85 17.01 13.37
C VAL A 436 9.87 16.13 12.58
N LEU A 437 8.63 16.56 12.40
CA LEU A 437 7.62 15.86 11.60
C LEU A 437 7.83 16.10 10.10
N THR A 438 7.45 15.11 9.29
CA THR A 438 7.46 15.23 7.83
C THR A 438 6.44 16.26 7.34
N GLU A 439 6.54 16.66 6.08
CA GLU A 439 5.55 17.55 5.48
C GLU A 439 4.15 16.92 5.44
N LYS A 440 4.08 15.60 5.14
CA LYS A 440 2.82 14.85 5.17
C LYS A 440 2.21 14.79 6.57
N ASP A 441 3.03 14.54 7.61
CA ASP A 441 2.55 14.57 9.00
C ASP A 441 1.92 15.90 9.37
N ARG A 442 2.55 17.02 8.98
CA ARG A 442 1.99 18.35 9.23
C ARG A 442 0.71 18.64 8.50
N THR A 443 0.44 17.91 7.40
CA THR A 443 -0.82 18.04 6.64
C THR A 443 -1.99 17.37 7.34
N ASP A 444 -1.78 16.20 7.95
CA ASP A 444 -2.86 15.35 8.48
C ASP A 444 -2.80 15.12 10.00
N CYS A 445 -1.79 15.64 10.70
CA CYS A 445 -1.70 15.51 12.16
C CYS A 445 -2.90 16.13 12.88
N ILE A 446 -3.19 15.54 14.04
CA ILE A 446 -4.24 15.98 14.95
C ILE A 446 -3.59 16.54 16.21
N SER A 447 -3.96 17.77 16.61
CA SER A 447 -3.43 18.45 17.79
C SER A 447 -3.42 17.57 19.04
N GLN A 448 -4.49 16.81 19.29
CA GLN A 448 -4.59 15.93 20.45
C GLN A 448 -3.58 14.77 20.44
N VAL A 449 -3.14 14.31 19.26
CA VAL A 449 -2.10 13.28 19.11
C VAL A 449 -0.76 13.87 19.53
N LEU A 450 -0.43 15.04 19.00
CA LEU A 450 0.81 15.76 19.33
C LEU A 450 0.89 16.13 20.82
N GLU A 451 -0.24 16.52 21.42
CA GLU A 451 -0.32 16.82 22.87
C GLU A 451 0.02 15.60 23.72
N GLU A 452 -0.45 14.42 23.37
CA GLU A 452 -0.12 13.21 24.11
C GLU A 452 1.38 12.92 24.03
N HIS A 453 1.96 12.98 22.82
CA HIS A 453 3.39 12.72 22.64
C HIS A 453 4.26 13.72 23.40
N LEU A 454 3.92 15.00 23.33
CA LEU A 454 4.61 16.04 24.08
C LEU A 454 4.53 15.79 25.59
N LYS A 455 3.30 15.56 26.11
CA LYS A 455 3.05 15.35 27.53
C LYS A 455 3.89 14.21 28.12
N PHE A 456 3.96 13.08 27.44
CA PHE A 456 4.64 11.90 27.95
C PHE A 456 6.15 11.88 27.67
N ALA A 457 6.66 12.72 26.75
CA ALA A 457 8.08 12.86 26.47
C ALA A 457 8.76 13.90 27.36
N LEU A 458 8.11 15.03 27.64
CA LEU A 458 8.68 16.17 28.42
C LEU A 458 9.37 15.81 29.74
N PRO A 459 8.91 14.81 30.54
CA PRO A 459 9.61 14.45 31.78
C PRO A 459 11.07 14.04 31.58
N TYR A 460 11.46 13.63 30.38
CA TYR A 460 12.81 13.17 30.05
C TYR A 460 13.71 14.26 29.43
N GLU A 461 13.15 15.42 29.05
CA GLU A 461 13.86 16.50 28.36
C GLU A 461 15.13 16.94 29.10
N LYS A 462 15.03 17.15 30.43
CA LYS A 462 16.13 17.65 31.25
C LYS A 462 17.33 16.72 31.36
N ASN A 463 17.19 15.48 30.92
CA ASN A 463 18.19 14.43 31.10
C ASN A 463 19.09 14.24 29.85
N MET A 464 18.86 15.00 28.77
CA MET A 464 19.59 14.82 27.52
C MET A 464 19.58 16.09 26.67
N ASP A 465 20.56 16.20 25.76
CA ASP A 465 20.64 17.30 24.80
C ASP A 465 19.47 17.31 23.83
N ALA A 466 19.08 18.51 23.37
CA ALA A 466 17.95 18.68 22.46
C ALA A 466 18.12 17.88 21.13
N ASP A 467 19.35 17.78 20.62
CA ASP A 467 19.69 17.04 19.40
C ASP A 467 19.53 15.52 19.55
N ILE A 468 19.42 15.03 20.77
CA ILE A 468 19.09 13.64 21.08
C ILE A 468 17.62 13.51 21.47
N PHE A 469 17.13 14.42 22.33
CA PHE A 469 15.77 14.35 22.83
C PHE A 469 14.73 14.49 21.72
N VAL A 470 14.87 15.50 20.86
CA VAL A 470 13.84 15.81 19.86
C VAL A 470 13.68 14.69 18.82
N PRO A 471 14.73 14.22 18.11
CA PRO A 471 14.55 13.19 17.07
C PRO A 471 14.34 11.79 17.62
N TYR A 472 14.85 11.45 18.82
CA TYR A 472 14.91 10.07 19.28
C TYR A 472 14.08 9.75 20.52
N VAL A 473 13.43 10.74 21.13
CA VAL A 473 12.52 10.56 22.27
C VAL A 473 11.19 11.29 22.03
N LEU A 474 11.23 12.58 21.64
CA LEU A 474 10.04 13.39 21.45
C LEU A 474 9.30 13.02 20.18
N ASN A 475 10.02 12.81 19.07
CA ASN A 475 9.44 12.45 17.76
C ASN A 475 8.54 11.22 17.87
N PRO A 476 7.23 11.34 17.56
CA PRO A 476 6.31 10.22 17.64
C PRO A 476 6.45 9.24 16.47
N ARG A 477 6.93 9.71 15.31
CA ARG A 477 7.07 8.90 14.10
C ARG A 477 8.35 8.07 14.14
N VAL A 478 8.23 6.82 13.77
CA VAL A 478 9.36 5.88 13.72
C VAL A 478 9.72 5.51 12.27
N ASP A 479 8.72 5.16 11.45
CA ASP A 479 8.80 4.80 10.04
C ASP A 479 7.57 5.41 9.30
N ASP A 480 6.88 4.67 8.45
CA ASP A 480 5.70 5.10 7.68
C ASP A 480 4.36 4.72 8.32
N GLU A 481 4.33 4.33 9.60
CA GLU A 481 3.10 4.02 10.33
C GLU A 481 2.17 5.23 10.46
N VAL A 482 0.86 4.98 10.60
CA VAL A 482 -0.13 6.04 10.89
C VAL A 482 0.21 6.75 12.21
N LEU A 483 0.26 8.08 12.20
CA LEU A 483 0.56 8.87 13.40
C LEU A 483 -0.62 8.88 14.39
N GLN A 484 -0.49 8.15 15.48
CA GLN A 484 -1.54 7.96 16.49
C GLN A 484 -1.02 8.13 17.92
N LYS A 485 -1.95 8.25 18.87
CA LYS A 485 -1.66 8.18 20.29
C LYS A 485 -1.22 6.78 20.67
N TYR A 486 -0.05 6.63 21.29
CA TYR A 486 0.41 5.31 21.73
C TYR A 486 1.12 5.31 23.09
N ARG A 487 1.64 6.47 23.54
CA ARG A 487 2.48 6.50 24.75
C ARG A 487 1.69 6.10 26.00
N LYS A 488 0.48 6.62 26.13
CA LYS A 488 -0.40 6.26 27.26
C LYS A 488 -0.73 4.77 27.22
N ALA A 489 -1.11 4.24 26.06
CA ALA A 489 -1.45 2.81 25.89
C ALA A 489 -0.27 1.90 26.26
N ILE A 490 0.96 2.25 25.84
CA ILE A 490 2.17 1.52 26.24
C ILE A 490 2.37 1.53 27.75
N LEU A 491 2.24 2.69 28.38
CA LEU A 491 2.44 2.81 29.84
C LEU A 491 1.40 2.03 30.65
N GLU A 492 0.18 1.91 30.15
CA GLU A 492 -0.91 1.14 30.78
C GLU A 492 -0.71 -0.38 30.65
N GLN A 493 0.06 -0.85 29.70
CA GLN A 493 0.41 -2.27 29.54
C GLN A 493 1.58 -2.74 30.42
N LEU A 494 2.31 -1.80 31.03
CA LEU A 494 3.52 -2.09 31.79
C LEU A 494 3.30 -1.83 33.29
N SER A 495 3.63 -2.80 34.13
CA SER A 495 3.77 -2.57 35.57
C SER A 495 4.96 -1.66 35.88
N GLU A 496 4.99 -1.05 37.07
CA GLU A 496 6.12 -0.21 37.49
C GLU A 496 7.44 -1.00 37.56
N GLU A 497 7.39 -2.28 37.88
CA GLU A 497 8.55 -3.17 37.90
C GLU A 497 9.07 -3.39 36.46
N GLU A 498 8.18 -3.65 35.50
CA GLU A 498 8.53 -3.80 34.09
C GLU A 498 9.12 -2.50 33.54
N LYS A 499 8.50 -1.33 33.80
CA LYS A 499 9.04 -0.03 33.38
C LYS A 499 10.47 0.17 33.85
N ASN A 500 10.73 -0.06 35.14
CA ASN A 500 12.06 0.08 35.74
C ASN A 500 13.07 -0.92 35.15
N MET A 501 12.65 -2.16 34.90
CA MET A 501 13.51 -3.18 34.28
C MET A 501 13.85 -2.80 32.85
N LEU A 502 12.86 -2.43 32.02
CA LEU A 502 13.04 -2.10 30.61
C LEU A 502 13.87 -0.81 30.43
N GLN A 503 13.75 0.16 31.33
CA GLN A 503 14.62 1.35 31.31
C GLN A 503 16.09 1.01 31.58
N LYS A 504 16.39 0.04 32.46
CA LYS A 504 17.75 -0.40 32.75
C LYS A 504 18.33 -1.29 31.67
N GLU A 505 17.49 -2.13 31.06
CA GLU A 505 17.87 -3.12 30.08
C GLU A 505 16.99 -3.02 28.81
N PRO A 506 17.17 -2.00 27.97
CA PRO A 506 16.29 -1.71 26.83
C PRO A 506 16.13 -2.87 25.83
N ALA A 507 17.17 -3.69 25.65
CA ALA A 507 17.08 -4.86 24.77
C ALA A 507 15.98 -5.87 25.20
N LYS A 508 15.58 -5.89 26.47
CA LYS A 508 14.47 -6.73 26.95
C LYS A 508 13.09 -6.32 26.46
N ILE A 509 12.96 -5.09 25.91
CA ILE A 509 11.71 -4.64 25.24
C ILE A 509 11.39 -5.59 24.08
N TRP A 510 12.39 -6.00 23.31
CA TRP A 510 12.18 -6.91 22.19
C TRP A 510 11.59 -8.25 22.63
N LYS A 511 12.16 -8.84 23.68
CA LYS A 511 11.63 -10.10 24.23
C LYS A 511 10.17 -9.93 24.73
N TRP A 512 9.87 -8.82 25.40
CA TRP A 512 8.50 -8.51 25.85
C TRP A 512 7.53 -8.47 24.65
N ILE A 513 7.97 -7.89 23.51
CA ILE A 513 7.18 -7.81 22.28
C ILE A 513 7.01 -9.20 21.66
N GLU A 514 8.07 -9.99 21.54
CA GLU A 514 8.00 -11.36 21.00
C GLU A 514 7.05 -12.26 21.79
N ASP A 515 7.02 -12.10 23.11
CA ASP A 515 6.16 -12.88 24.01
C ASP A 515 4.67 -12.47 23.90
N LYS A 516 4.35 -11.25 23.44
CA LYS A 516 2.98 -10.70 23.47
C LYS A 516 2.38 -10.42 22.10
N ILE A 517 3.19 -10.17 21.07
CA ILE A 517 2.73 -9.81 19.73
C ILE A 517 3.03 -10.94 18.75
N ILE A 518 1.96 -11.53 18.23
CA ILE A 518 2.04 -12.66 17.29
C ILE A 518 2.15 -12.13 15.86
N SER A 519 2.85 -12.84 14.98
CA SER A 519 2.84 -12.58 13.54
C SER A 519 1.83 -13.50 12.85
N SER A 520 0.96 -12.92 12.01
CA SER A 520 -0.06 -13.63 11.24
C SER A 520 -0.03 -13.14 9.78
N PRO A 521 1.01 -13.47 9.00
CA PRO A 521 1.18 -12.91 7.64
C PRO A 521 -0.02 -13.17 6.73
N GLU A 522 -0.71 -14.29 6.90
CA GLU A 522 -1.91 -14.66 6.13
C GLU A 522 -3.14 -13.79 6.44
N LYS A 523 -3.09 -12.97 7.51
CA LYS A 523 -4.14 -12.03 7.95
C LYS A 523 -3.74 -10.57 7.74
N GLU A 524 -2.62 -10.34 7.12
CA GLU A 524 -2.05 -9.02 6.91
C GLU A 524 -1.85 -8.75 5.42
N ARG A 525 -1.41 -7.57 5.12
CA ARG A 525 -0.74 -7.17 3.90
C ARG A 525 0.63 -6.63 4.28
N SER A 526 1.68 -7.10 3.63
CA SER A 526 3.08 -6.84 4.04
C SER A 526 3.43 -5.35 4.08
N SER A 527 2.85 -4.56 3.15
CA SER A 527 3.08 -3.11 3.04
C SER A 527 2.23 -2.28 4.03
N VAL A 528 1.25 -2.87 4.74
CA VAL A 528 0.43 -2.14 5.72
C VAL A 528 0.97 -2.34 7.12
N ILE A 529 1.37 -1.23 7.75
CA ILE A 529 1.98 -1.24 9.07
C ILE A 529 0.90 -1.19 10.16
N THR A 530 0.96 -2.12 11.12
CA THR A 530 0.18 -2.03 12.35
C THR A 530 0.85 -1.03 13.29
N THR A 531 0.12 0.01 13.72
CA THR A 531 0.64 1.04 14.64
C THR A 531 0.99 0.46 16.00
N PRO A 532 1.82 1.12 16.81
CA PRO A 532 2.09 0.67 18.18
C PRO A 532 0.83 0.42 19.02
N SER A 533 -0.16 1.32 18.93
CA SER A 533 -1.45 1.13 19.62
C SER A 533 -2.27 -0.01 19.02
N GLY A 534 -2.19 -0.19 17.70
CA GLY A 534 -2.83 -1.30 16.98
C GLY A 534 -2.27 -2.65 17.40
N CYS A 535 -0.93 -2.80 17.47
CA CYS A 535 -0.27 -4.00 17.96
C CYS A 535 -0.72 -4.37 19.38
N LEU A 536 -0.78 -3.39 20.29
CA LEU A 536 -1.23 -3.62 21.67
C LEU A 536 -2.71 -3.99 21.76
N LYS A 537 -3.55 -3.43 20.89
CA LYS A 537 -4.98 -3.71 20.81
C LYS A 537 -5.29 -5.12 20.29
N THR A 538 -4.60 -5.53 19.22
CA THR A 538 -4.86 -6.81 18.54
C THR A 538 -3.99 -7.96 19.04
N GLY A 539 -2.85 -7.67 19.69
CA GLY A 539 -1.83 -8.67 20.01
C GLY A 539 -1.11 -9.22 18.75
N THR A 540 -1.23 -8.53 17.60
CA THR A 540 -0.65 -8.97 16.33
C THR A 540 0.16 -7.86 15.66
N GLY A 541 1.10 -8.23 14.79
CA GLY A 541 1.88 -7.29 14.01
C GLY A 541 2.94 -7.98 13.15
N SER A 542 3.25 -7.39 11.99
CA SER A 542 4.35 -7.81 11.14
C SER A 542 5.70 -7.61 11.86
N LEU A 543 6.77 -8.15 11.29
CA LEU A 543 8.13 -7.93 11.84
C LEU A 543 8.46 -6.43 11.89
N LEU A 544 8.13 -5.66 10.85
CA LEU A 544 8.33 -4.21 10.83
C LEU A 544 7.49 -3.51 11.90
N SER A 545 6.20 -3.88 12.03
CA SER A 545 5.32 -3.34 13.09
C SER A 545 5.86 -3.58 14.50
N LYS A 546 6.43 -4.77 14.77
CA LYS A 546 7.09 -5.10 16.04
C LYS A 546 8.35 -4.25 16.27
N LYS A 547 9.17 -4.02 15.22
CA LYS A 547 10.35 -3.14 15.30
C LYS A 547 9.94 -1.68 15.62
N ILE A 548 8.88 -1.19 14.98
CA ILE A 548 8.30 0.13 15.25
C ILE A 548 7.79 0.20 16.69
N LEU A 549 7.08 -0.83 17.17
CA LEU A 549 6.61 -0.91 18.56
C LEU A 549 7.80 -0.88 19.54
N PHE A 550 8.92 -1.55 19.25
CA PHE A 550 10.14 -1.47 20.06
C PHE A 550 10.61 -0.02 20.24
N VAL A 551 10.76 0.71 19.13
CA VAL A 551 11.21 2.11 19.17
C VAL A 551 10.20 2.98 19.91
N ALA A 552 8.89 2.80 19.67
CA ALA A 552 7.82 3.53 20.36
C ALA A 552 7.83 3.28 21.89
N MET A 553 8.04 2.04 22.32
CA MET A 553 8.17 1.67 23.74
C MET A 553 9.42 2.29 24.36
N ALA A 554 10.57 2.18 23.71
CA ALA A 554 11.81 2.77 24.17
C ALA A 554 11.67 4.29 24.35
N ARG A 555 11.19 5.01 23.32
CA ARG A 555 10.94 6.47 23.38
C ARG A 555 9.93 6.84 24.47
N THR A 556 8.91 6.03 24.70
CA THR A 556 7.91 6.23 25.75
C THR A 556 8.52 6.12 27.15
N LEU A 557 9.51 5.26 27.32
CA LEU A 557 10.28 5.08 28.57
C LEU A 557 11.46 6.06 28.70
N GLY A 558 11.58 7.04 27.79
CA GLY A 558 12.64 8.05 27.80
C GLY A 558 13.99 7.55 27.31
N ILE A 559 14.02 6.45 26.57
CA ILE A 559 15.22 5.87 26.00
C ILE A 559 15.32 6.33 24.53
N PRO A 560 16.40 7.05 24.12
CA PRO A 560 16.58 7.40 22.72
C PRO A 560 16.73 6.15 21.87
N ALA A 561 15.85 6.00 20.87
CA ALA A 561 15.79 4.82 20.00
C ALA A 561 15.39 5.18 18.57
N ARG A 562 15.80 4.34 17.62
CA ARG A 562 15.48 4.48 16.20
C ARG A 562 15.48 3.12 15.49
N LEU A 563 14.94 3.08 14.29
CA LEU A 563 15.33 2.10 13.28
C LEU A 563 16.59 2.65 12.58
N ASN A 564 17.55 1.78 12.32
CA ASN A 564 18.73 2.11 11.54
C ASN A 564 18.29 2.48 10.10
N PRO A 565 18.71 3.62 9.54
CA PRO A 565 18.25 4.06 8.22
C PRO A 565 18.72 3.17 7.05
N HIS A 566 19.70 2.29 7.26
CA HIS A 566 20.22 1.42 6.20
C HIS A 566 19.51 0.06 6.13
N ASP A 567 19.30 -0.58 7.30
CA ASP A 567 18.80 -1.97 7.36
C ASP A 567 17.53 -2.14 8.19
N ARG A 568 16.98 -1.03 8.74
CA ARG A 568 15.83 -1.02 9.65
C ARG A 568 16.01 -1.92 10.88
N SER A 569 17.27 -2.18 11.31
CA SER A 569 17.55 -2.82 12.59
C SER A 569 17.18 -1.87 13.75
N MET A 570 16.74 -2.46 14.87
CA MET A 570 16.38 -1.69 16.07
C MET A 570 17.63 -1.27 16.81
N GLU A 571 17.73 0.02 17.12
CA GLU A 571 18.83 0.60 17.87
C GLU A 571 18.31 1.43 19.04
N TYR A 572 19.05 1.40 20.16
CA TYR A 572 18.86 2.31 21.29
C TYR A 572 20.19 2.91 21.73
N MET A 573 20.13 4.09 22.38
CA MET A 573 21.34 4.79 22.80
C MET A 573 21.86 4.27 24.13
N LYS A 574 23.14 3.97 24.18
CA LYS A 574 23.89 3.62 25.38
C LYS A 574 25.25 4.31 25.36
N ASN A 575 25.56 5.06 26.43
CA ASN A 575 26.82 5.83 26.56
C ASN A 575 27.06 6.75 25.34
N GLY A 576 26.03 7.44 24.86
CA GLY A 576 26.11 8.40 23.76
C GLY A 576 26.24 7.78 22.36
N LYS A 577 26.08 6.46 22.20
CA LYS A 577 26.14 5.75 20.91
C LYS A 577 24.90 4.89 20.72
N PHE A 578 24.41 4.82 19.48
CA PHE A 578 23.39 3.85 19.10
C PHE A 578 24.02 2.45 19.01
N ILE A 579 23.38 1.48 19.64
CA ILE A 579 23.79 0.08 19.63
C ILE A 579 22.59 -0.78 19.21
N PRO A 580 22.81 -1.84 18.43
CA PRO A 580 21.74 -2.74 18.01
C PRO A 580 21.17 -3.53 19.19
N VAL A 581 19.89 -3.89 19.08
CA VAL A 581 19.14 -4.63 20.13
C VAL A 581 19.62 -6.08 20.25
N SER A 582 19.85 -6.75 19.13
CA SER A 582 20.42 -8.09 19.10
C SER A 582 21.92 -8.01 18.87
N ALA A 583 22.69 -8.58 19.81
CA ALA A 583 24.10 -8.88 19.59
C ALA A 583 24.29 -10.22 18.86
N GLU A 584 23.23 -10.88 18.39
CA GLU A 584 23.37 -11.98 17.46
C GLU A 584 24.02 -11.38 16.21
N THR A 585 25.26 -11.77 16.00
CA THR A 585 26.00 -11.49 14.79
C THR A 585 25.13 -11.95 13.62
N GLU A 586 24.37 -11.02 13.03
CA GLU A 586 23.88 -11.24 11.67
C GLU A 586 25.10 -11.68 10.88
N LYS A 587 25.00 -12.82 10.24
CA LYS A 587 26.07 -13.30 9.37
C LYS A 587 26.19 -12.28 8.26
N THR A 588 27.09 -11.31 8.43
CA THR A 588 27.36 -10.30 7.40
C THR A 588 28.21 -10.96 6.33
N ALA A 589 27.80 -10.80 5.08
CA ALA A 589 28.64 -11.06 3.92
C ALA A 589 29.30 -9.75 3.48
N SER A 590 30.54 -9.81 3.04
CA SER A 590 31.23 -8.69 2.42
C SER A 590 31.29 -8.92 0.92
N ILE A 591 30.78 -7.97 0.13
CA ILE A 591 30.94 -7.95 -1.32
C ILE A 591 32.11 -7.01 -1.62
N LEU A 592 33.14 -7.53 -2.26
CA LEU A 592 34.25 -6.73 -2.75
C LEU A 592 34.10 -6.55 -4.25
N LEU A 593 33.69 -5.34 -4.66
CA LEU A 593 33.70 -4.95 -6.06
C LEU A 593 35.12 -4.52 -6.44
N LYS A 594 35.73 -5.20 -7.42
CA LYS A 594 37.01 -4.83 -8.00
C LYS A 594 36.79 -4.32 -9.40
N ALA A 595 37.30 -3.14 -9.68
CA ALA A 595 37.31 -2.57 -11.02
C ALA A 595 38.75 -2.29 -11.42
N SER A 596 39.10 -2.39 -12.71
CA SER A 596 40.35 -1.85 -13.25
C SER A 596 40.26 -0.32 -13.31
N GLU A 597 41.41 0.36 -13.38
CA GLU A 597 41.45 1.83 -13.51
C GLU A 597 40.68 2.35 -14.74
N ASP A 598 40.52 1.51 -15.78
CA ASP A 598 39.83 1.82 -17.02
C ASP A 598 38.33 1.39 -17.01
N THR A 599 37.83 0.80 -15.92
CA THR A 599 36.43 0.35 -15.85
C THR A 599 35.50 1.53 -15.74
N GLN A 600 34.63 1.71 -16.73
CA GLN A 600 33.53 2.67 -16.70
C GLN A 600 32.22 1.92 -16.46
N TRP A 601 31.58 2.19 -15.33
CA TRP A 601 30.24 1.72 -15.05
C TRP A 601 29.24 2.51 -15.88
N LYS A 602 28.46 1.84 -16.71
CA LYS A 602 27.41 2.48 -17.53
C LYS A 602 26.11 1.70 -17.36
N TYR A 603 25.08 2.43 -17.05
CA TYR A 603 23.71 1.97 -17.12
C TYR A 603 22.92 2.91 -18.03
N PHE A 604 22.26 2.35 -19.03
CA PHE A 604 21.42 3.10 -19.95
C PHE A 604 20.05 2.44 -20.00
N GLN A 605 19.02 3.25 -19.82
CA GLN A 605 17.64 2.85 -20.03
C GLN A 605 17.09 3.62 -21.24
N ASN A 606 16.51 2.91 -22.19
CA ASN A 606 15.98 3.47 -23.43
C ASN A 606 14.47 3.74 -23.34
#